data_6985a37754b43210bafa49acd033dade
#
_entry.id   6985a37754b43210bafa49acd033dade
#
_cell.length_a   1.000
_cell.length_b   1.000
_cell.length_c   1.000
_cell.angle_alpha   90.00
_cell.angle_beta   90.00
_cell.angle_gamma   90.00
#
_symmetry.space_group_name_H-M   'P 1'
#
loop_
_entity.id
_entity.type
_entity.pdbx_description
1 polymer ?
#
loop_
_entity_poly.entity_id
_entity_poly.type
_entity_poly.pdbx_seq_one_letter_code
_entity_poly.pdbx_strand_id
1 'polypeptide(L)'
;MRVIVKGTSPHENKIITIFEKQEDGKYKCYNIEDKYFTINEEQKKEYRTKPRTTPYLFIKKNEKDKKLKTMSLKQQCESINETAKLLLELTNGKINLYRTGSTAKTALQLFYDLCEPPTPEEIETYEIDILEKSSTGACIWGQKGYKNIGYKYDFVSEYPSIMDSSQHKFPIGKGEQKTFTKKEFKNLEFLSFGLYHVKVHCDDRRVFRENYDNWYTHTELNYAKSKLNYKIELIIDDEPNALLWDKSKLITGKALFGKFVTYLFRLKYKGHTEVKCFLNALWGTLCQTDMMKIIPTEIRCDQQILSITPCDNGKYIYETARLDKFYENNFARIKPFILSYGRVKIQNVILQNIDKVVRCHTDGIICSSPITNIKLGSDLGMLKYEGKGNCEIINNNNFIFIEIDDDI
;
A
#
# COMPACT_ATOMS: atom_id res chain seq x y z
N MET A 1 3.45 17.82 -14.38
CA MET A 1 3.52 17.66 -15.85
C MET A 1 2.49 16.62 -16.27
N ARG A 2 1.40 17.05 -16.89
CA ARG A 2 0.32 16.15 -17.37
C ARG A 2 0.89 15.22 -18.44
N VAL A 3 1.01 13.94 -18.16
CA VAL A 3 1.04 12.93 -19.22
C VAL A 3 -0.41 12.54 -19.51
N ILE A 4 -1.13 13.47 -20.14
CA ILE A 4 -2.33 13.12 -20.88
C ILE A 4 -1.83 12.49 -22.17
N VAL A 5 -1.84 11.17 -22.23
CA VAL A 5 -1.74 10.49 -23.52
C VAL A 5 -3.13 10.59 -24.17
N LYS A 6 -3.47 11.78 -24.68
CA LYS A 6 -4.42 11.92 -25.78
C LYS A 6 -3.60 11.76 -27.05
N GLY A 7 -3.74 10.62 -27.67
CA GLY A 7 -3.17 10.33 -28.97
C GLY A 7 -3.37 8.85 -29.25
N THR A 8 -4.27 8.54 -30.13
CA THR A 8 -4.42 7.25 -30.78
C THR A 8 -3.08 6.85 -31.37
N SER A 9 -2.29 6.07 -30.62
CA SER A 9 -1.12 5.39 -31.13
C SER A 9 -1.61 4.17 -31.91
N PRO A 10 -1.07 3.86 -33.08
CA PRO A 10 -1.43 2.66 -33.84
C PRO A 10 -1.18 1.33 -33.08
N HIS A 11 -0.61 1.39 -31.89
CA HIS A 11 -0.37 0.25 -31.00
C HIS A 11 -1.11 0.40 -29.66
N GLU A 12 -2.43 0.54 -29.69
CA GLU A 12 -3.25 0.64 -28.46
C GLU A 12 -3.16 -0.61 -27.59
N ASN A 13 -3.03 -1.78 -28.17
CA ASN A 13 -2.90 -3.05 -27.48
C ASN A 13 -1.54 -3.68 -27.76
N LYS A 14 -0.69 -3.73 -26.73
CA LYS A 14 0.62 -4.36 -26.82
C LYS A 14 0.54 -5.85 -26.50
N ILE A 15 1.43 -6.63 -27.11
CA ILE A 15 1.55 -8.06 -26.86
C ILE A 15 2.19 -8.29 -25.50
N ILE A 16 1.44 -8.88 -24.54
CA ILE A 16 1.97 -9.23 -23.23
C ILE A 16 3.04 -10.31 -23.39
N THR A 17 4.24 -9.99 -22.93
CA THR A 17 5.43 -10.85 -23.04
C THR A 17 5.98 -11.10 -21.64
N ILE A 18 5.99 -12.34 -21.18
CA ILE A 18 6.59 -12.72 -19.90
C ILE A 18 8.04 -13.09 -20.13
N PHE A 19 8.94 -12.65 -19.24
CA PHE A 19 10.36 -12.94 -19.33
C PHE A 19 10.97 -13.37 -17.99
N GLU A 20 12.03 -14.19 -18.08
CA GLU A 20 12.91 -14.53 -16.96
C GLU A 20 14.38 -14.39 -17.38
N LYS A 21 15.24 -13.97 -16.44
CA LYS A 21 16.68 -13.87 -16.69
C LYS A 21 17.31 -15.25 -16.57
N GLN A 22 18.17 -15.60 -17.54
CA GLN A 22 18.95 -16.83 -17.57
C GLN A 22 20.35 -16.61 -16.97
N GLU A 23 21.03 -17.69 -16.63
CA GLU A 23 22.40 -17.65 -16.09
C GLU A 23 23.41 -17.02 -17.06
N ASP A 24 23.22 -17.19 -18.37
CA ASP A 24 24.05 -16.59 -19.43
C ASP A 24 23.82 -15.08 -19.64
N GLY A 25 22.98 -14.46 -18.81
CA GLY A 25 22.66 -13.04 -18.85
C GLY A 25 21.59 -12.66 -19.88
N LYS A 26 21.12 -13.57 -20.70
CA LYS A 26 20.02 -13.36 -21.64
C LYS A 26 18.67 -13.47 -20.96
N TYR A 27 17.62 -13.09 -21.66
CA TYR A 27 16.23 -13.18 -21.17
C TYR A 27 15.45 -14.14 -22.05
N LYS A 28 14.97 -15.23 -21.46
CA LYS A 28 14.00 -16.13 -22.09
C LYS A 28 12.62 -15.50 -21.97
N CYS A 29 11.95 -15.35 -23.10
CA CYS A 29 10.66 -14.68 -23.23
C CYS A 29 9.61 -15.63 -23.78
N TYR A 30 8.34 -15.37 -23.45
CA TYR A 30 7.20 -16.01 -24.06
C TYR A 30 6.06 -15.00 -24.25
N ASN A 31 5.43 -15.02 -25.41
CA ASN A 31 4.14 -14.38 -25.65
C ASN A 31 3.23 -15.26 -26.52
N ILE A 32 1.98 -14.85 -26.74
CA ILE A 32 1.00 -15.69 -27.46
C ILE A 32 1.30 -15.76 -28.95
N GLU A 33 1.90 -14.72 -29.54
CA GLU A 33 2.17 -14.61 -30.96
C GLU A 33 3.48 -15.28 -31.33
N ASP A 34 4.60 -14.84 -30.75
CA ASP A 34 5.95 -15.30 -31.11
C ASP A 34 6.39 -16.58 -30.39
N LYS A 35 5.59 -17.06 -29.41
CA LYS A 35 5.89 -18.21 -28.54
C LYS A 35 7.16 -17.96 -27.70
N TYR A 36 8.15 -18.87 -27.72
CA TYR A 36 9.42 -18.73 -27.02
C TYR A 36 10.47 -18.03 -27.88
N PHE A 37 11.08 -17.01 -27.32
CA PHE A 37 12.23 -16.33 -27.93
C PHE A 37 13.19 -15.82 -26.85
N THR A 38 14.36 -15.33 -27.27
CA THR A 38 15.39 -14.84 -26.37
C THR A 38 15.83 -13.44 -26.79
N ILE A 39 16.00 -12.56 -25.80
CA ILE A 39 16.57 -11.23 -26.03
C ILE A 39 17.78 -11.01 -25.12
N ASN A 40 18.72 -10.15 -25.55
CA ASN A 40 19.84 -9.71 -24.74
C ASN A 40 19.51 -8.43 -23.95
N GLU A 41 20.45 -7.97 -23.10
CA GLU A 41 20.26 -6.77 -22.28
C GLU A 41 20.09 -5.49 -23.13
N GLU A 42 20.81 -5.38 -24.27
CA GLU A 42 20.70 -4.22 -25.14
C GLU A 42 19.32 -4.12 -25.78
N GLN A 43 18.81 -5.21 -26.32
CA GLN A 43 17.46 -5.29 -26.88
C GLN A 43 16.42 -4.96 -25.81
N LYS A 44 16.58 -5.49 -24.61
CA LYS A 44 15.70 -5.18 -23.49
C LYS A 44 15.75 -3.70 -23.12
N LYS A 45 16.93 -3.09 -23.10
CA LYS A 45 17.13 -1.66 -22.86
C LYS A 45 16.46 -0.83 -23.95
N GLU A 46 16.62 -1.21 -25.22
CA GLU A 46 15.97 -0.55 -26.35
C GLU A 46 14.44 -0.56 -26.20
N TYR A 47 13.85 -1.70 -25.92
CA TYR A 47 12.40 -1.82 -25.71
C TYR A 47 11.88 -0.99 -24.52
N ARG A 48 12.72 -0.77 -23.50
CA ARG A 48 12.38 0.11 -22.36
C ARG A 48 12.48 1.59 -22.70
N THR A 49 13.48 1.98 -23.49
CA THR A 49 13.73 3.39 -23.86
C THR A 49 12.80 3.87 -24.97
N LYS A 50 12.29 2.95 -25.81
CA LYS A 50 11.35 3.25 -26.90
C LYS A 50 9.98 2.59 -26.66
N PRO A 51 9.30 2.82 -25.53
CA PRO A 51 8.08 2.09 -25.18
C PRO A 51 6.90 2.38 -26.13
N ARG A 52 6.96 3.47 -26.92
CA ARG A 52 5.90 3.82 -27.88
C ARG A 52 6.01 3.07 -29.21
N THR A 53 7.18 2.61 -29.57
CA THR A 53 7.46 1.95 -30.87
C THR A 53 7.54 0.43 -30.77
N THR A 54 7.71 -0.12 -29.56
CA THR A 54 7.72 -1.58 -29.37
C THR A 54 6.30 -2.12 -29.28
N PRO A 55 5.97 -3.21 -29.99
CA PRO A 55 4.70 -3.90 -29.85
C PRO A 55 4.57 -4.70 -28.54
N TYR A 56 5.68 -4.91 -27.84
CA TYR A 56 5.74 -5.77 -26.66
C TYR A 56 5.55 -5.02 -25.35
N LEU A 57 4.83 -5.68 -24.44
CA LEU A 57 4.70 -5.31 -23.05
C LEU A 57 5.44 -6.34 -22.20
N PHE A 58 6.65 -6.02 -21.76
CA PHE A 58 7.48 -6.94 -21.00
C PHE A 58 7.09 -6.95 -19.51
N ILE A 59 6.71 -8.13 -19.02
CA ILE A 59 6.38 -8.39 -17.60
C ILE A 59 7.34 -9.46 -17.09
N LYS A 60 8.03 -9.17 -15.96
CA LYS A 60 8.89 -10.16 -15.32
C LYS A 60 8.06 -11.32 -14.77
N LYS A 61 8.52 -12.56 -14.96
CA LYS A 61 7.92 -13.75 -14.34
C LYS A 61 7.75 -13.53 -12.84
N ASN A 62 6.57 -13.83 -12.34
CA ASN A 62 6.26 -13.70 -10.93
C ASN A 62 6.77 -14.93 -10.18
N GLU A 63 7.75 -14.71 -9.32
CA GLU A 63 8.38 -15.72 -8.46
C GLU A 63 8.00 -15.57 -6.99
N LYS A 64 7.27 -14.51 -6.64
CA LYS A 64 6.89 -14.20 -5.25
C LYS A 64 5.57 -14.86 -4.84
N ASP A 65 4.61 -14.92 -5.75
CA ASP A 65 3.33 -15.57 -5.52
C ASP A 65 3.49 -17.10 -5.55
N LYS A 66 3.01 -17.77 -4.50
CA LYS A 66 3.15 -19.24 -4.35
C LYS A 66 2.56 -20.03 -5.51
N LYS A 67 1.41 -19.58 -6.05
CA LYS A 67 0.73 -20.25 -7.18
C LYS A 67 1.44 -19.94 -8.50
N LEU A 68 1.79 -18.67 -8.74
CA LEU A 68 2.44 -18.25 -9.98
C LEU A 68 3.88 -18.73 -10.10
N LYS A 69 4.61 -18.84 -8.99
CA LYS A 69 5.99 -19.35 -8.96
C LYS A 69 6.14 -20.72 -9.62
N THR A 70 5.16 -21.59 -9.45
CA THR A 70 5.17 -22.97 -10.02
C THR A 70 4.79 -23.00 -11.49
N MET A 71 4.24 -21.92 -12.04
CA MET A 71 3.85 -21.83 -13.46
C MET A 71 5.04 -21.56 -14.36
N SER A 72 5.04 -22.17 -15.53
CA SER A 72 5.95 -21.84 -16.63
C SER A 72 5.70 -20.43 -17.18
N LEU A 73 6.64 -19.88 -17.96
CA LEU A 73 6.44 -18.60 -18.66
C LEU A 73 5.17 -18.60 -19.53
N LYS A 74 4.93 -19.73 -20.23
CA LYS A 74 3.73 -19.92 -21.06
C LYS A 74 2.46 -19.81 -20.22
N GLN A 75 2.37 -20.60 -19.15
CA GLN A 75 1.18 -20.61 -18.28
C GLN A 75 0.91 -19.27 -17.61
N GLN A 76 1.96 -18.55 -17.14
CA GLN A 76 1.78 -17.20 -16.61
C GLN A 76 1.32 -16.23 -17.68
N CYS A 77 1.87 -16.30 -18.90
CA CYS A 77 1.46 -15.45 -20.01
C CYS A 77 0.00 -15.67 -20.41
N GLU A 78 -0.41 -16.92 -20.57
CA GLU A 78 -1.78 -17.30 -20.90
C GLU A 78 -2.76 -16.80 -19.83
N SER A 79 -2.49 -17.05 -18.56
CA SER A 79 -3.32 -16.57 -17.44
C SER A 79 -3.46 -15.05 -17.38
N ILE A 80 -2.37 -14.31 -17.62
CA ILE A 80 -2.43 -12.83 -17.63
C ILE A 80 -3.22 -12.34 -18.85
N ASN A 81 -3.07 -12.97 -20.02
CA ASN A 81 -3.84 -12.60 -21.21
C ASN A 81 -5.33 -12.88 -21.05
N GLU A 82 -5.71 -14.01 -20.47
CA GLU A 82 -7.12 -14.33 -20.16
C GLU A 82 -7.72 -13.28 -19.22
N THR A 83 -7.01 -12.94 -18.15
CA THR A 83 -7.44 -11.89 -17.22
C THR A 83 -7.53 -10.53 -17.91
N ALA A 84 -6.55 -10.17 -18.73
CA ALA A 84 -6.54 -8.89 -19.44
C ALA A 84 -7.70 -8.77 -20.42
N LYS A 85 -8.01 -9.85 -21.15
CA LYS A 85 -9.14 -9.93 -22.07
C LYS A 85 -10.48 -9.81 -21.34
N LEU A 86 -10.65 -10.61 -20.27
CA LEU A 86 -11.86 -10.56 -19.44
C LEU A 86 -12.12 -9.15 -18.91
N LEU A 87 -11.12 -8.51 -18.33
CA LEU A 87 -11.26 -7.17 -17.75
C LEU A 87 -11.52 -6.11 -18.82
N LEU A 88 -10.89 -6.22 -19.98
CA LEU A 88 -11.12 -5.31 -21.11
C LEU A 88 -12.59 -5.35 -21.57
N GLU A 89 -13.12 -6.57 -21.77
CA GLU A 89 -14.50 -6.80 -22.19
C GLU A 89 -15.50 -6.40 -21.10
N LEU A 90 -15.31 -6.86 -19.87
CA LEU A 90 -16.15 -6.58 -18.71
C LEU A 90 -16.33 -5.08 -18.45
N THR A 91 -15.29 -4.30 -18.71
CA THR A 91 -15.25 -2.87 -18.37
C THR A 91 -15.40 -1.94 -19.57
N ASN A 92 -15.74 -2.49 -20.75
CA ASN A 92 -15.79 -1.74 -22.01
C ASN A 92 -14.52 -0.92 -22.23
N GLY A 93 -13.36 -1.54 -22.06
CA GLY A 93 -12.06 -0.93 -22.30
C GLY A 93 -11.53 -0.02 -21.19
N LYS A 94 -12.26 0.23 -20.09
CA LYS A 94 -11.79 1.07 -18.98
C LYS A 94 -10.58 0.46 -18.29
N ILE A 95 -10.56 -0.86 -18.09
CA ILE A 95 -9.40 -1.59 -17.59
C ILE A 95 -8.71 -2.25 -18.78
N ASN A 96 -7.59 -1.68 -19.21
CA ASN A 96 -6.82 -2.17 -20.34
C ASN A 96 -5.37 -2.45 -19.96
N LEU A 97 -5.10 -3.70 -19.55
CA LEU A 97 -3.76 -4.17 -19.18
C LEU A 97 -2.80 -4.22 -20.37
N TYR A 98 -3.30 -4.39 -21.58
CA TYR A 98 -2.47 -4.34 -22.81
C TYR A 98 -1.85 -2.96 -23.04
N ARG A 99 -2.50 -1.90 -22.55
CA ARG A 99 -2.01 -0.52 -22.65
C ARG A 99 -1.13 -0.12 -21.47
N THR A 100 -1.55 -0.44 -20.26
CA THR A 100 -0.91 0.06 -19.03
C THR A 100 0.25 -0.80 -18.54
N GLY A 101 0.17 -2.09 -18.75
CA GLY A 101 1.22 -3.05 -18.49
C GLY A 101 1.43 -3.47 -17.04
N SER A 102 0.69 -2.89 -16.11
CA SER A 102 0.80 -3.29 -14.71
C SER A 102 -0.44 -2.92 -13.92
N THR A 103 -0.71 -3.66 -12.85
CA THR A 103 -1.80 -3.38 -11.91
C THR A 103 -1.70 -1.96 -11.35
N ALA A 104 -0.50 -1.51 -10.97
CA ALA A 104 -0.27 -0.18 -10.42
C ALA A 104 -0.64 0.94 -11.41
N LYS A 105 -0.12 0.86 -12.65
CA LYS A 105 -0.42 1.85 -13.69
C LYS A 105 -1.90 1.82 -14.10
N THR A 106 -2.51 0.64 -14.13
CA THR A 106 -3.95 0.52 -14.43
C THR A 106 -4.80 1.14 -13.33
N ALA A 107 -4.47 0.88 -12.06
CA ALA A 107 -5.18 1.49 -10.93
C ALA A 107 -5.04 3.01 -10.94
N LEU A 108 -3.85 3.53 -11.22
CA LEU A 108 -3.59 4.96 -11.30
C LEU A 108 -4.36 5.61 -12.46
N GLN A 109 -4.32 5.01 -13.67
CA GLN A 109 -5.08 5.51 -14.82
C GLN A 109 -6.58 5.54 -14.53
N LEU A 110 -7.11 4.44 -13.98
CA LEU A 110 -8.53 4.31 -13.64
C LEU A 110 -8.95 5.33 -12.57
N PHE A 111 -8.08 5.62 -11.61
CA PHE A 111 -8.31 6.66 -10.61
C PHE A 111 -8.47 8.04 -11.24
N TYR A 112 -7.55 8.42 -12.14
CA TYR A 112 -7.65 9.70 -12.84
C TYR A 112 -8.87 9.76 -13.74
N ASP A 113 -9.19 8.69 -14.45
CA ASP A 113 -10.33 8.66 -15.39
C ASP A 113 -11.69 8.70 -14.68
N LEU A 114 -11.82 8.12 -13.49
CA LEU A 114 -13.08 8.05 -12.75
C LEU A 114 -13.26 9.19 -11.75
N CYS A 115 -12.20 9.56 -11.04
CA CYS A 115 -12.30 10.50 -9.93
C CYS A 115 -12.01 11.94 -10.32
N GLU A 116 -11.27 12.16 -11.42
CA GLU A 116 -10.84 13.51 -11.83
C GLU A 116 -10.28 14.32 -10.64
N PRO A 117 -9.26 13.76 -9.93
CA PRO A 117 -8.84 14.30 -8.66
C PRO A 117 -8.24 15.71 -8.84
N PRO A 118 -8.33 16.57 -7.80
CA PRO A 118 -7.63 17.85 -7.82
C PRO A 118 -6.12 17.62 -7.96
N THR A 119 -5.42 18.59 -8.52
CA THR A 119 -3.95 18.56 -8.58
C THR A 119 -3.41 18.92 -7.20
N PRO A 120 -2.70 18.03 -6.50
CA PRO A 120 -2.09 18.36 -5.22
C PRO A 120 -0.97 19.38 -5.41
N GLU A 121 -0.73 20.21 -4.39
CA GLU A 121 0.46 21.04 -4.33
C GLU A 121 1.73 20.18 -4.26
N GLU A 122 2.85 20.68 -4.78
CA GLU A 122 4.14 19.99 -4.71
C GLU A 122 4.55 19.73 -3.26
N ILE A 123 5.16 18.57 -3.02
CA ILE A 123 5.67 18.18 -1.69
C ILE A 123 7.00 18.92 -1.48
N GLU A 124 7.07 19.70 -0.39
CA GLU A 124 8.28 20.43 -0.03
C GLU A 124 9.30 19.50 0.65
N THR A 125 10.56 19.85 0.54
CA THR A 125 11.67 19.04 1.09
C THR A 125 11.51 18.81 2.60
N TYR A 126 11.04 19.79 3.36
CA TYR A 126 10.82 19.65 4.80
C TYR A 126 9.68 18.69 5.15
N GLU A 127 8.71 18.48 4.23
CA GLU A 127 7.63 17.53 4.44
C GLU A 127 8.10 16.07 4.29
N ILE A 128 9.08 15.82 3.40
CA ILE A 128 9.51 14.47 3.00
C ILE A 128 9.96 13.66 4.21
N ASP A 129 10.87 14.21 5.01
CA ASP A 129 11.41 13.52 6.19
C ASP A 129 10.32 13.21 7.22
N ILE A 130 9.46 14.17 7.51
CA ILE A 130 8.34 14.02 8.43
C ILE A 130 7.32 12.99 7.93
N LEU A 131 7.00 13.00 6.62
CA LEU A 131 6.09 12.04 6.00
C LEU A 131 6.63 10.61 6.06
N GLU A 132 7.92 10.41 5.78
CA GLU A 132 8.54 9.08 5.87
C GLU A 132 8.63 8.60 7.31
N LYS A 133 9.09 9.42 8.25
CA LYS A 133 9.16 9.10 9.67
C LYS A 133 7.80 8.78 10.28
N SER A 134 6.73 9.43 9.84
CA SER A 134 5.37 9.18 10.33
C SER A 134 4.66 8.01 9.63
N SER A 135 5.26 7.43 8.59
CA SER A 135 4.65 6.36 7.78
C SER A 135 4.87 4.96 8.37
N THR A 136 4.55 4.78 9.64
CA THR A 136 4.61 3.46 10.31
C THR A 136 3.68 2.46 9.64
N GLY A 137 4.17 1.23 9.41
CA GLY A 137 3.39 0.15 8.80
C GLY A 137 2.21 -0.34 9.64
N ALA A 138 1.53 -1.38 9.18
CA ALA A 138 0.35 -1.96 9.84
C ALA A 138 0.65 -2.61 11.21
N CYS A 139 -0.38 -2.87 12.00
CA CYS A 139 -0.26 -3.64 13.23
C CYS A 139 0.07 -5.09 12.92
N ILE A 140 1.15 -5.60 13.52
CA ILE A 140 1.56 -6.99 13.43
C ILE A 140 1.96 -7.47 14.81
N TRP A 141 1.22 -8.43 15.34
CA TRP A 141 1.47 -9.02 16.64
C TRP A 141 0.94 -10.45 16.68
N GLY A 142 1.58 -11.33 17.47
CA GLY A 142 1.14 -12.70 17.66
C GLY A 142 1.63 -13.26 18.98
N GLN A 143 0.73 -13.96 19.68
CA GLN A 143 1.04 -14.67 20.92
C GLN A 143 1.85 -15.93 20.59
N LYS A 144 3.18 -15.79 20.59
CA LYS A 144 4.10 -16.89 20.31
C LYS A 144 3.80 -18.10 21.22
N GLY A 145 3.72 -19.28 20.62
CA GLY A 145 3.44 -20.53 21.31
C GLY A 145 1.96 -20.81 21.56
N TYR A 146 1.05 -19.94 21.11
CA TYR A 146 -0.39 -20.27 21.10
C TYR A 146 -0.63 -21.48 20.19
N LYS A 147 -1.27 -22.52 20.74
CA LYS A 147 -1.60 -23.75 20.02
C LYS A 147 -2.95 -24.27 20.50
N ASN A 148 -4.00 -23.84 19.84
CA ASN A 148 -5.39 -24.18 20.16
C ASN A 148 -6.32 -23.81 18.98
N ILE A 149 -7.64 -23.97 19.19
CA ILE A 149 -8.64 -23.49 18.23
C ILE A 149 -8.52 -21.97 18.07
N GLY A 150 -8.54 -21.53 16.82
CA GLY A 150 -8.56 -20.11 16.43
C GLY A 150 -9.79 -19.77 15.59
N TYR A 151 -10.30 -18.57 15.75
CA TYR A 151 -11.39 -17.98 14.97
C TYR A 151 -10.82 -16.82 14.17
N LYS A 152 -10.82 -16.95 12.85
CA LYS A 152 -10.19 -15.98 11.95
C LYS A 152 -11.20 -14.96 11.45
N TYR A 153 -10.80 -13.69 11.49
CA TYR A 153 -11.58 -12.56 10.98
C TYR A 153 -10.67 -11.66 10.15
N ASP A 154 -11.24 -11.02 9.11
CA ASP A 154 -10.54 -10.10 8.23
C ASP A 154 -11.45 -8.96 7.80
N PHE A 155 -10.90 -7.77 7.61
CA PHE A 155 -11.69 -6.66 7.09
C PHE A 155 -11.91 -6.78 5.59
N VAL A 156 -13.13 -6.63 5.15
CA VAL A 156 -13.47 -6.62 3.72
C VAL A 156 -12.91 -5.37 3.07
N SER A 157 -11.74 -5.49 2.42
CA SER A 157 -11.08 -4.39 1.72
C SER A 157 -10.87 -3.17 2.63
N GLU A 158 -10.10 -3.30 3.71
CA GLU A 158 -9.89 -2.28 4.72
C GLU A 158 -9.45 -0.93 4.14
N TYR A 159 -8.30 -0.87 3.46
CA TYR A 159 -7.79 0.38 2.88
C TYR A 159 -8.74 1.00 1.85
N PRO A 160 -9.35 0.25 0.92
CA PRO A 160 -10.43 0.79 0.09
C PRO A 160 -11.58 1.39 0.88
N SER A 161 -11.97 0.79 2.02
CA SER A 161 -13.04 1.36 2.87
C SER A 161 -12.64 2.68 3.52
N ILE A 162 -11.37 2.84 3.88
CA ILE A 162 -10.80 4.09 4.39
C ILE A 162 -10.80 5.15 3.28
N MET A 163 -10.41 4.76 2.08
CA MET A 163 -10.42 5.62 0.89
C MET A 163 -11.84 6.08 0.52
N ASP A 164 -12.88 5.27 0.70
CA ASP A 164 -14.29 5.62 0.41
C ASP A 164 -14.99 6.33 1.58
N SER A 165 -14.27 6.70 2.64
CA SER A 165 -14.85 7.31 3.83
C SER A 165 -15.16 8.81 3.63
N SER A 166 -16.37 9.24 4.05
CA SER A 166 -16.72 10.66 4.14
C SER A 166 -16.16 11.35 5.40
N GLN A 167 -15.67 10.58 6.37
CA GLN A 167 -15.12 11.09 7.62
C GLN A 167 -13.59 11.24 7.58
N HIS A 168 -12.90 10.31 6.93
CA HIS A 168 -11.46 10.36 6.79
C HIS A 168 -11.06 11.42 5.76
N LYS A 169 -10.10 12.24 6.15
CA LYS A 169 -9.56 13.33 5.31
C LYS A 169 -8.13 13.05 4.94
N PHE A 170 -7.72 13.60 3.80
CA PHE A 170 -6.39 13.48 3.25
C PHE A 170 -5.87 14.84 2.80
N PRO A 171 -4.58 15.16 3.01
CA PRO A 171 -4.02 16.43 2.57
C PRO A 171 -3.73 16.44 1.08
N ILE A 172 -4.13 17.52 0.42
CA ILE A 172 -3.84 17.82 -1.00
C ILE A 172 -3.00 19.09 -1.14
N GLY A 173 -2.84 19.86 -0.07
CA GLY A 173 -1.98 21.05 -0.02
C GLY A 173 -0.79 20.83 0.90
N LYS A 174 0.11 21.84 0.94
CA LYS A 174 1.31 21.85 1.78
C LYS A 174 0.96 21.94 3.25
N GLY A 175 1.67 21.18 4.08
CA GLY A 175 1.62 21.28 5.53
C GLY A 175 2.41 22.49 6.04
N GLU A 176 2.01 23.01 7.17
CA GLU A 176 2.71 24.12 7.85
C GLU A 176 3.45 23.58 9.07
N GLN A 177 4.76 23.86 9.11
CA GLN A 177 5.58 23.51 10.27
C GLN A 177 5.18 24.38 11.47
N LYS A 178 5.10 23.76 12.64
CA LYS A 178 4.82 24.44 13.90
C LYS A 178 5.70 23.89 15.01
N THR A 179 6.15 24.79 15.88
CA THR A 179 6.85 24.47 17.11
C THR A 179 5.94 24.78 18.30
N PHE A 180 5.43 23.75 18.97
CA PHE A 180 4.68 23.89 20.20
C PHE A 180 5.63 23.91 21.39
N THR A 181 5.31 24.70 22.40
CA THR A 181 5.88 24.55 23.74
C THR A 181 5.17 23.42 24.51
N LYS A 182 5.82 22.85 25.53
CA LYS A 182 5.18 21.83 26.39
C LYS A 182 3.87 22.31 26.99
N LYS A 183 3.78 23.60 27.36
CA LYS A 183 2.58 24.21 27.94
C LYS A 183 1.44 24.27 26.91
N GLU A 184 1.71 24.76 25.71
CA GLU A 184 0.72 24.81 24.64
C GLU A 184 0.21 23.42 24.30
N PHE A 185 1.10 22.47 24.07
CA PHE A 185 0.73 21.08 23.71
C PHE A 185 -0.11 20.41 24.81
N LYS A 186 0.25 20.59 26.08
CA LYS A 186 -0.50 20.04 27.22
C LYS A 186 -1.93 20.56 27.30
N ASN A 187 -2.17 21.80 26.87
CA ASN A 187 -3.49 22.44 26.90
C ASN A 187 -4.37 22.04 25.70
N LEU A 188 -3.85 21.31 24.70
CA LEU A 188 -4.66 20.81 23.60
C LEU A 188 -5.56 19.67 24.07
N GLU A 189 -6.86 19.87 24.08
CA GLU A 189 -7.83 18.81 24.37
C GLU A 189 -7.82 17.78 23.25
N PHE A 190 -7.89 18.25 21.99
CA PHE A 190 -7.79 17.45 20.78
C PHE A 190 -6.70 17.99 19.87
N LEU A 191 -5.96 17.07 19.26
CA LEU A 191 -4.93 17.44 18.28
C LEU A 191 -5.58 17.72 16.93
N SER A 192 -5.26 18.84 16.34
CA SER A 192 -5.69 19.22 14.99
C SER A 192 -5.11 18.27 13.94
N PHE A 193 -5.68 18.29 12.73
CA PHE A 193 -5.19 17.46 11.64
C PHE A 193 -3.71 17.74 11.35
N GLY A 194 -2.86 16.73 11.55
CA GLY A 194 -1.42 16.90 11.42
C GLY A 194 -0.62 15.68 11.85
N LEU A 195 0.70 15.88 11.82
CA LEU A 195 1.75 14.97 12.30
C LEU A 195 2.46 15.65 13.47
N TYR A 196 2.84 14.89 14.48
CA TYR A 196 3.40 15.42 15.73
C TYR A 196 4.58 14.58 16.19
N HIS A 197 5.65 15.24 16.62
CA HIS A 197 6.85 14.64 17.18
C HIS A 197 6.69 14.48 18.70
N VAL A 198 6.28 13.28 19.12
CA VAL A 198 5.90 13.01 20.52
C VAL A 198 6.32 11.61 20.92
N LYS A 199 6.66 11.45 22.22
CA LYS A 199 6.81 10.13 22.82
C LYS A 199 5.48 9.68 23.41
N VAL A 200 5.01 8.50 22.98
CA VAL A 200 3.81 7.84 23.53
C VAL A 200 4.29 6.74 24.49
N HIS A 201 3.81 6.76 25.73
CA HIS A 201 4.09 5.71 26.71
C HIS A 201 3.05 4.61 26.54
N CYS A 202 3.44 3.60 25.74
CA CYS A 202 2.55 2.50 25.36
C CYS A 202 2.71 1.33 26.35
N ASP A 203 1.59 0.91 26.96
CA ASP A 203 1.58 -0.24 27.90
C ASP A 203 1.29 -1.55 27.17
N ASP A 204 0.53 -1.51 26.07
CA ASP A 204 0.14 -2.71 25.31
C ASP A 204 0.25 -2.50 23.78
N ARG A 205 1.24 -3.18 23.19
CA ARG A 205 1.52 -3.10 21.74
C ARG A 205 0.44 -3.74 20.85
N ARG A 206 -0.52 -4.44 21.42
CA ARG A 206 -1.68 -4.99 20.67
C ARG A 206 -2.64 -3.89 20.25
N VAL A 207 -2.84 -2.89 21.11
CA VAL A 207 -3.80 -1.80 20.92
C VAL A 207 -3.18 -0.49 20.49
N PHE A 208 -1.84 -0.39 20.52
CA PHE A 208 -1.13 0.77 19.99
C PHE A 208 0.21 0.36 19.41
N ARG A 209 0.52 0.79 18.19
CA ARG A 209 1.81 0.54 17.57
C ARG A 209 2.73 1.73 17.76
N GLU A 210 3.81 1.53 18.49
CA GLU A 210 4.87 2.53 18.64
C GLU A 210 5.58 2.78 17.31
N ASN A 211 5.94 4.04 17.09
CA ASN A 211 6.80 4.50 16.02
C ASN A 211 8.19 4.83 16.57
N TYR A 212 9.22 4.21 16.01
CA TYR A 212 10.61 4.41 16.45
C TYR A 212 11.12 5.85 16.25
N ASP A 213 10.60 6.54 15.22
CA ASP A 213 10.93 7.94 14.93
C ASP A 213 10.07 8.93 15.74
N ASN A 214 9.14 8.43 16.55
CA ASN A 214 8.24 9.24 17.41
C ASN A 214 7.38 10.26 16.66
N TRP A 215 7.14 10.07 15.37
CA TRP A 215 6.23 10.88 14.58
C TRP A 215 4.90 10.15 14.37
N TYR A 216 3.81 10.77 14.80
CA TYR A 216 2.47 10.16 14.78
C TYR A 216 1.45 11.10 14.16
N THR A 217 0.40 10.52 13.58
CA THR A 217 -0.76 11.30 13.13
C THR A 217 -1.63 11.74 14.31
N HIS A 218 -2.33 12.85 14.13
CA HIS A 218 -3.36 13.29 15.10
C HIS A 218 -4.38 12.20 15.43
N THR A 219 -4.71 11.32 14.47
CA THR A 219 -5.68 10.23 14.65
C THR A 219 -5.22 9.22 15.68
N GLU A 220 -3.96 8.78 15.58
CA GLU A 220 -3.37 7.84 16.55
C GLU A 220 -3.23 8.47 17.93
N LEU A 221 -2.80 9.72 17.99
CA LEU A 221 -2.60 10.41 19.26
C LEU A 221 -3.93 10.72 19.97
N ASN A 222 -4.95 11.14 19.22
CA ASN A 222 -6.28 11.32 19.79
C ASN A 222 -6.87 9.98 20.26
N TYR A 223 -6.62 8.87 19.55
CA TYR A 223 -6.99 7.53 19.98
C TYR A 223 -6.23 7.12 21.26
N ALA A 224 -4.91 7.28 21.29
CA ALA A 224 -4.06 6.97 22.44
C ALA A 224 -4.51 7.76 23.70
N LYS A 225 -4.82 9.06 23.52
CA LYS A 225 -5.27 9.94 24.59
C LYS A 225 -6.69 9.59 25.10
N SER A 226 -7.66 9.45 24.16
CA SER A 226 -9.09 9.35 24.52
C SER A 226 -9.57 7.93 24.81
N LYS A 227 -8.97 6.90 24.22
CA LYS A 227 -9.40 5.51 24.33
C LYS A 227 -8.48 4.67 25.22
N LEU A 228 -7.17 4.95 25.17
CA LEU A 228 -6.17 4.17 25.91
C LEU A 228 -5.69 4.90 27.18
N ASN A 229 -5.96 6.20 27.30
CA ASN A 229 -5.48 7.05 28.38
C ASN A 229 -3.94 7.04 28.51
N TYR A 230 -3.23 6.91 27.40
CA TYR A 230 -1.78 6.90 27.38
C TYR A 230 -1.20 8.29 27.58
N LYS A 231 -0.08 8.35 28.31
CA LYS A 231 0.70 9.56 28.47
C LYS A 231 1.41 9.89 27.17
N ILE A 232 1.27 11.13 26.70
CA ILE A 232 1.90 11.65 25.49
C ILE A 232 2.76 12.84 25.89
N GLU A 233 4.04 12.79 25.54
CA GLU A 233 5.02 13.85 25.83
C GLU A 233 5.56 14.44 24.56
N LEU A 234 5.46 15.77 24.43
CA LEU A 234 6.05 16.51 23.31
C LEU A 234 7.58 16.41 23.34
N ILE A 235 8.16 16.00 22.22
CA ILE A 235 9.60 16.06 22.01
C ILE A 235 9.96 17.47 21.59
N ILE A 236 10.95 18.05 22.28
CA ILE A 236 11.52 19.35 21.97
C ILE A 236 12.98 19.14 21.63
N ASP A 237 13.29 19.44 20.42
CA ASP A 237 14.62 19.54 19.83
C ASP A 237 14.69 20.88 19.09
N ASP A 238 15.73 21.11 18.33
CA ASP A 238 15.91 22.37 17.60
C ASP A 238 15.07 22.42 16.30
N GLU A 239 14.22 21.39 16.05
CA GLU A 239 13.40 21.25 14.87
C GLU A 239 11.90 21.51 15.17
N PRO A 240 11.09 21.85 14.16
CA PRO A 240 9.63 21.90 14.31
C PRO A 240 9.07 20.56 14.77
N ASN A 241 8.19 20.60 15.79
CA ASN A 241 7.64 19.38 16.40
C ASN A 241 6.22 19.06 15.95
N ALA A 242 5.71 19.76 14.93
CA ALA A 242 4.45 19.42 14.28
C ALA A 242 4.44 19.89 12.81
N LEU A 243 3.68 19.16 11.99
CA LEU A 243 3.31 19.51 10.62
C LEU A 243 1.79 19.48 10.53
N LEU A 244 1.16 20.62 10.28
CA LEU A 244 -0.29 20.80 10.37
C LEU A 244 -0.89 21.18 9.02
N TRP A 245 -2.14 20.79 8.80
CA TRP A 245 -2.92 21.16 7.63
C TRP A 245 -4.21 21.89 8.01
N ASP A 246 -4.41 23.05 7.41
CA ASP A 246 -5.69 23.75 7.48
C ASP A 246 -6.79 22.96 6.77
N LYS A 247 -8.05 23.20 7.18
CA LYS A 247 -9.22 22.51 6.62
C LYS A 247 -9.38 22.70 5.11
N SER A 248 -8.95 23.85 4.58
CA SER A 248 -9.00 24.18 3.15
C SER A 248 -8.07 23.33 2.29
N LYS A 249 -7.01 22.76 2.91
CA LYS A 249 -6.03 21.88 2.25
C LYS A 249 -6.37 20.40 2.36
N LEU A 250 -7.54 20.06 2.87
CA LEU A 250 -7.98 18.69 3.10
C LEU A 250 -9.15 18.32 2.19
N ILE A 251 -9.15 17.08 1.74
CA ILE A 251 -10.25 16.47 0.99
C ILE A 251 -10.72 15.18 1.70
N THR A 252 -12.01 14.88 1.68
CA THR A 252 -12.49 13.60 2.21
C THR A 252 -12.13 12.44 1.30
N GLY A 253 -11.91 11.26 1.88
CA GLY A 253 -11.63 10.05 1.11
C GLY A 253 -12.73 9.78 0.07
N LYS A 254 -13.99 9.95 0.46
CA LYS A 254 -15.16 9.81 -0.44
C LYS A 254 -15.08 10.72 -1.65
N ALA A 255 -14.72 11.97 -1.47
CA ALA A 255 -14.61 12.94 -2.56
C ALA A 255 -13.39 12.62 -3.46
N LEU A 256 -12.28 12.16 -2.88
CA LEU A 256 -11.05 11.87 -3.63
C LEU A 256 -11.11 10.52 -4.35
N PHE A 257 -11.57 9.45 -3.68
CA PHE A 257 -11.45 8.08 -4.17
C PHE A 257 -12.77 7.35 -4.41
N GLY A 258 -13.89 7.91 -3.95
CA GLY A 258 -15.16 7.19 -3.87
C GLY A 258 -15.63 6.58 -5.18
N LYS A 259 -15.50 7.28 -6.30
CA LYS A 259 -15.89 6.76 -7.62
C LYS A 259 -15.04 5.53 -8.02
N PHE A 260 -13.73 5.58 -7.80
CA PHE A 260 -12.81 4.46 -8.06
C PHE A 260 -13.15 3.25 -7.19
N VAL A 261 -13.29 3.44 -5.88
CA VAL A 261 -13.58 2.35 -4.94
C VAL A 261 -14.95 1.73 -5.24
N THR A 262 -15.99 2.56 -5.39
CA THR A 262 -17.35 2.09 -5.69
C THR A 262 -17.40 1.30 -7.00
N TYR A 263 -16.71 1.77 -8.04
CA TYR A 263 -16.67 1.09 -9.33
C TYR A 263 -16.07 -0.32 -9.23
N LEU A 264 -14.88 -0.43 -8.65
CA LEU A 264 -14.18 -1.71 -8.52
C LEU A 264 -14.83 -2.64 -7.51
N PHE A 265 -15.34 -2.09 -6.39
CA PHE A 265 -16.01 -2.90 -5.38
C PHE A 265 -17.29 -3.54 -5.91
N ARG A 266 -18.06 -2.83 -6.74
CA ARG A 266 -19.23 -3.39 -7.44
C ARG A 266 -18.86 -4.57 -8.34
N LEU A 267 -17.76 -4.49 -9.08
CA LEU A 267 -17.27 -5.60 -9.91
C LEU A 267 -16.86 -6.79 -9.03
N LYS A 268 -16.11 -6.53 -7.95
CA LYS A 268 -15.72 -7.56 -6.97
C LYS A 268 -16.96 -8.26 -6.36
N TYR A 269 -17.97 -7.48 -5.99
CA TYR A 269 -19.21 -8.00 -5.39
C TYR A 269 -20.01 -8.89 -6.36
N LYS A 270 -19.91 -8.65 -7.66
CA LYS A 270 -20.48 -9.48 -8.73
C LYS A 270 -19.67 -10.76 -9.02
N GLY A 271 -18.62 -11.04 -8.25
CA GLY A 271 -17.80 -12.25 -8.37
C GLY A 271 -16.48 -12.07 -9.14
N HIS A 272 -16.21 -10.88 -9.68
CA HIS A 272 -14.95 -10.59 -10.41
C HIS A 272 -13.82 -10.26 -9.42
N THR A 273 -13.21 -11.31 -8.85
CA THR A 273 -12.18 -11.18 -7.82
C THR A 273 -10.87 -10.59 -8.33
N GLU A 274 -10.62 -10.65 -9.63
CA GLU A 274 -9.44 -10.14 -10.34
C GLU A 274 -9.24 -8.64 -10.10
N VAL A 275 -10.34 -7.89 -9.90
CA VAL A 275 -10.26 -6.43 -9.65
C VAL A 275 -9.74 -6.07 -8.26
N LYS A 276 -9.66 -7.03 -7.33
CA LYS A 276 -9.14 -6.79 -5.96
C LYS A 276 -7.72 -6.23 -5.97
N CYS A 277 -6.90 -6.67 -6.93
CA CYS A 277 -5.53 -6.18 -7.05
C CYS A 277 -5.45 -4.68 -7.34
N PHE A 278 -6.36 -4.13 -8.13
CA PHE A 278 -6.39 -2.68 -8.44
C PHE A 278 -6.84 -1.87 -7.23
N LEU A 279 -7.86 -2.34 -6.49
CA LEU A 279 -8.31 -1.71 -5.25
C LEU A 279 -7.17 -1.54 -4.24
N ASN A 280 -6.33 -2.56 -4.10
CA ASN A 280 -5.24 -2.55 -3.13
C ASN A 280 -3.99 -1.81 -3.64
N ALA A 281 -3.80 -1.70 -4.96
CA ALA A 281 -2.59 -1.11 -5.53
C ALA A 281 -2.59 0.42 -5.50
N LEU A 282 -3.75 1.08 -5.56
CA LEU A 282 -3.82 2.53 -5.83
C LEU A 282 -3.06 3.35 -4.80
N TRP A 283 -3.36 3.21 -3.51
CA TRP A 283 -2.75 4.06 -2.48
C TRP A 283 -1.23 3.88 -2.42
N GLY A 284 -0.75 2.64 -2.54
CA GLY A 284 0.68 2.36 -2.60
C GLY A 284 1.36 3.00 -3.81
N THR A 285 0.68 3.01 -4.98
CA THR A 285 1.18 3.66 -6.19
C THR A 285 1.22 5.18 -6.04
N LEU A 286 0.21 5.79 -5.40
CA LEU A 286 0.19 7.23 -5.12
C LEU A 286 1.28 7.67 -4.12
N CYS A 287 1.75 6.75 -3.28
CA CYS A 287 2.77 6.99 -2.26
C CYS A 287 4.17 6.47 -2.66
N GLN A 288 4.32 6.05 -3.90
CA GLN A 288 5.58 5.48 -4.39
C GLN A 288 6.67 6.54 -4.42
N THR A 289 7.83 6.18 -3.86
CA THR A 289 9.05 6.99 -3.96
C THR A 289 9.68 6.80 -5.33
N ASP A 290 10.25 7.86 -5.88
CA ASP A 290 11.02 7.82 -7.14
C ASP A 290 12.42 7.23 -6.90
N MET A 291 12.43 5.97 -6.42
CA MET A 291 13.66 5.26 -6.10
C MET A 291 14.27 4.61 -7.32
N MET A 292 15.55 4.86 -7.52
CA MET A 292 16.36 4.19 -8.54
C MET A 292 17.36 3.24 -7.89
N LYS A 293 17.53 2.06 -8.49
CA LYS A 293 18.58 1.12 -8.13
C LYS A 293 19.73 1.30 -9.08
N ILE A 294 20.86 1.78 -8.57
CA ILE A 294 22.04 2.08 -9.37
C ILE A 294 23.28 1.42 -8.79
N ILE A 295 24.29 1.25 -9.63
CA ILE A 295 25.64 0.87 -9.19
C ILE A 295 26.43 2.11 -8.74
N PRO A 296 27.44 1.96 -7.87
CA PRO A 296 28.15 3.10 -7.27
C PRO A 296 28.70 4.14 -8.25
N THR A 297 29.12 3.71 -9.43
CA THR A 297 29.66 4.58 -10.48
C THR A 297 28.62 5.45 -11.21
N GLU A 298 27.34 5.23 -10.96
CA GLU A 298 26.22 5.94 -11.61
C GLU A 298 25.52 6.92 -10.66
N ILE A 299 26.02 7.09 -9.42
CA ILE A 299 25.42 8.01 -8.44
C ILE A 299 25.68 9.45 -8.88
N ARG A 300 24.60 10.23 -8.94
CA ARG A 300 24.64 11.66 -9.30
C ARG A 300 24.56 12.52 -8.05
N CYS A 301 25.09 13.73 -8.15
CA CYS A 301 25.09 14.69 -7.03
C CYS A 301 23.68 15.16 -6.60
N ASP A 302 22.67 14.99 -7.48
CA ASP A 302 21.27 15.30 -7.21
C ASP A 302 20.48 14.11 -6.58
N GLN A 303 21.19 13.09 -6.12
CA GLN A 303 20.61 11.88 -5.55
C GLN A 303 20.99 11.69 -4.08
N GLN A 304 20.01 11.31 -3.27
CA GLN A 304 20.22 10.87 -1.90
C GLN A 304 20.30 9.33 -1.87
N ILE A 305 21.29 8.78 -1.18
CA ILE A 305 21.40 7.34 -0.92
C ILE A 305 20.44 6.99 0.22
N LEU A 306 19.49 6.11 -0.06
CA LEU A 306 18.48 5.64 0.89
C LEU A 306 18.90 4.33 1.56
N SER A 307 19.49 3.42 0.79
CA SER A 307 20.01 2.15 1.31
C SER A 307 21.17 1.63 0.46
N ILE A 308 21.99 0.76 1.06
CA ILE A 308 23.09 0.06 0.42
C ILE A 308 22.90 -1.43 0.69
N THR A 309 22.74 -2.22 -0.38
CA THR A 309 22.56 -3.67 -0.27
C THR A 309 23.78 -4.39 -0.85
N PRO A 310 24.51 -5.22 -0.08
CA PRO A 310 25.58 -6.05 -0.58
C PRO A 310 25.00 -7.17 -1.49
N CYS A 311 25.75 -7.50 -2.56
CA CYS A 311 25.43 -8.60 -3.46
C CYS A 311 26.45 -9.74 -3.30
N ASP A 312 26.08 -10.95 -3.68
CA ASP A 312 26.89 -12.17 -3.53
C ASP A 312 28.24 -12.13 -4.27
N ASN A 313 28.41 -11.19 -5.22
CA ASN A 313 29.62 -11.02 -6.03
C ASN A 313 30.55 -9.90 -5.51
N GLY A 314 30.39 -9.46 -4.27
CA GLY A 314 31.16 -8.36 -3.68
C GLY A 314 30.81 -6.96 -4.22
N LYS A 315 29.74 -6.83 -5.01
CA LYS A 315 29.20 -5.57 -5.48
C LYS A 315 28.13 -5.05 -4.54
N TYR A 316 27.86 -3.73 -4.63
CA TYR A 316 26.80 -3.09 -3.86
C TYR A 316 25.75 -2.52 -4.83
N ILE A 317 24.49 -2.61 -4.44
CA ILE A 317 23.38 -1.91 -5.08
C ILE A 317 22.98 -0.77 -4.16
N TYR A 318 22.93 0.44 -4.70
CA TYR A 318 22.48 1.62 -4.01
C TYR A 318 21.03 1.90 -4.39
N GLU A 319 20.17 2.07 -3.41
CA GLU A 319 18.85 2.63 -3.63
C GLU A 319 18.97 4.13 -3.40
N THR A 320 18.64 4.90 -4.40
CA THR A 320 18.75 6.37 -4.37
C THR A 320 17.42 6.99 -4.73
N ALA A 321 17.17 8.18 -4.19
CA ALA A 321 16.07 9.04 -4.62
C ALA A 321 16.63 10.40 -5.06
N ARG A 322 15.93 11.08 -5.95
CA ARG A 322 16.27 12.43 -6.33
C ARG A 322 15.94 13.41 -5.21
N LEU A 323 16.81 14.35 -4.94
CA LEU A 323 16.59 15.37 -3.91
C LEU A 323 15.43 16.33 -4.25
N ASP A 324 15.24 16.58 -5.54
CA ASP A 324 14.21 17.52 -6.04
C ASP A 324 12.84 16.82 -6.30
N LYS A 325 12.81 15.48 -6.32
CA LYS A 325 11.60 14.71 -6.59
C LYS A 325 11.62 13.36 -5.89
N PHE A 326 11.41 13.38 -4.59
CA PHE A 326 11.45 12.17 -3.78
C PHE A 326 10.30 11.20 -4.07
N TYR A 327 9.10 11.71 -4.31
CA TYR A 327 7.91 10.91 -4.64
C TYR A 327 7.55 11.03 -6.12
N GLU A 328 7.01 9.94 -6.68
CA GLU A 328 6.47 9.96 -8.05
C GLU A 328 5.19 10.82 -8.17
N ASN A 329 4.44 10.95 -7.06
CA ASN A 329 3.18 11.67 -7.01
C ASN A 329 3.09 12.58 -5.78
N ASN A 330 2.52 13.76 -5.95
CA ASN A 330 2.25 14.70 -4.85
C ASN A 330 1.10 14.27 -3.93
N PHE A 331 0.43 13.17 -4.23
CA PHE A 331 -0.52 12.51 -3.32
C PHE A 331 0.16 11.74 -2.18
N ALA A 332 1.49 11.62 -2.14
CA ALA A 332 2.20 10.84 -1.11
C ALA A 332 1.93 11.33 0.33
N ARG A 333 1.48 12.57 0.52
CA ARG A 333 0.99 13.09 1.81
C ARG A 333 -0.10 12.23 2.46
N ILE A 334 -0.82 11.41 1.67
CA ILE A 334 -1.87 10.53 2.20
C ILE A 334 -1.30 9.36 3.01
N LYS A 335 -0.03 8.97 2.79
CA LYS A 335 0.60 7.76 3.30
C LYS A 335 0.49 7.58 4.82
N PRO A 336 0.92 8.53 5.67
CA PRO A 336 0.83 8.37 7.11
C PRO A 336 -0.62 8.28 7.59
N PHE A 337 -1.55 9.01 6.95
CA PHE A 337 -2.96 9.06 7.37
C PHE A 337 -3.70 7.78 7.00
N ILE A 338 -3.55 7.26 5.78
CA ILE A 338 -4.23 6.01 5.38
C ILE A 338 -3.76 4.83 6.23
N LEU A 339 -2.45 4.77 6.54
CA LEU A 339 -1.88 3.75 7.41
C LEU A 339 -2.39 3.88 8.85
N SER A 340 -2.46 5.09 9.38
CA SER A 340 -2.94 5.32 10.75
C SER A 340 -4.44 5.04 10.91
N TYR A 341 -5.26 5.39 9.92
CA TYR A 341 -6.68 5.04 9.93
C TYR A 341 -6.88 3.52 9.96
N GLY A 342 -6.11 2.75 9.18
CA GLY A 342 -6.13 1.28 9.23
C GLY A 342 -5.72 0.76 10.61
N ARG A 343 -4.60 1.25 11.15
CA ARG A 343 -4.16 0.85 12.49
C ARG A 343 -5.21 1.13 13.57
N VAL A 344 -5.75 2.33 13.62
CA VAL A 344 -6.78 2.68 14.62
C VAL A 344 -8.05 1.84 14.45
N LYS A 345 -8.43 1.52 13.21
CA LYS A 345 -9.59 0.67 12.94
C LYS A 345 -9.43 -0.74 13.51
N ILE A 346 -8.32 -1.42 13.23
CA ILE A 346 -8.07 -2.76 13.76
C ILE A 346 -7.81 -2.74 15.27
N GLN A 347 -7.12 -1.73 15.79
CA GLN A 347 -6.85 -1.57 17.22
C GLN A 347 -8.13 -1.38 18.05
N ASN A 348 -9.15 -0.70 17.51
CA ASN A 348 -10.46 -0.62 18.16
C ASN A 348 -11.14 -1.99 18.28
N VAL A 349 -10.99 -2.87 17.29
CA VAL A 349 -11.50 -4.24 17.35
C VAL A 349 -10.75 -5.04 18.41
N ILE A 350 -9.42 -4.91 18.43
CA ILE A 350 -8.56 -5.59 19.40
C ILE A 350 -8.90 -5.12 20.83
N LEU A 351 -9.01 -3.82 21.06
CA LEU A 351 -9.32 -3.26 22.38
C LEU A 351 -10.64 -3.82 22.95
N GLN A 352 -11.66 -3.96 22.12
CA GLN A 352 -12.94 -4.52 22.52
C GLN A 352 -12.91 -6.03 22.76
N ASN A 353 -11.86 -6.72 22.33
CA ASN A 353 -11.69 -8.18 22.39
C ASN A 353 -10.30 -8.58 22.89
N ILE A 354 -9.70 -7.75 23.74
CA ILE A 354 -8.29 -7.86 24.12
C ILE A 354 -7.93 -9.23 24.73
N ASP A 355 -8.85 -9.84 25.47
CA ASP A 355 -8.67 -11.14 26.12
C ASP A 355 -8.79 -12.33 25.15
N LYS A 356 -9.34 -12.08 23.95
CA LYS A 356 -9.57 -13.12 22.93
C LYS A 356 -8.54 -13.10 21.81
N VAL A 357 -8.01 -11.91 21.46
CA VAL A 357 -7.11 -11.78 20.32
C VAL A 357 -5.76 -12.43 20.62
N VAL A 358 -5.39 -13.40 19.79
CA VAL A 358 -4.10 -14.12 19.87
C VAL A 358 -3.17 -13.77 18.72
N ARG A 359 -3.67 -13.15 17.65
CA ARG A 359 -2.86 -12.67 16.54
C ARG A 359 -3.55 -11.50 15.81
N CYS A 360 -2.75 -10.54 15.40
CA CYS A 360 -3.12 -9.47 14.49
C CYS A 360 -2.11 -9.39 13.35
N HIS A 361 -2.60 -9.20 12.12
CA HIS A 361 -1.73 -8.96 10.97
C HIS A 361 -2.46 -8.10 9.95
N THR A 362 -2.08 -6.83 9.88
CA THR A 362 -2.65 -5.79 9.02
C THR A 362 -4.14 -5.56 9.29
N ASP A 363 -5.01 -6.20 8.54
CA ASP A 363 -6.46 -6.10 8.51
C ASP A 363 -7.17 -7.35 9.05
N GLY A 364 -6.39 -8.36 9.47
CA GLY A 364 -6.90 -9.61 10.00
C GLY A 364 -6.52 -9.89 11.45
N ILE A 365 -7.39 -10.58 12.16
CA ILE A 365 -7.14 -11.06 13.52
C ILE A 365 -7.51 -12.54 13.66
N ILE A 366 -6.85 -13.21 14.61
CA ILE A 366 -7.24 -14.54 15.08
C ILE A 366 -7.57 -14.40 16.56
N CYS A 367 -8.71 -14.97 16.95
CA CYS A 367 -9.20 -14.97 18.32
C CYS A 367 -9.27 -16.39 18.87
N SER A 368 -9.07 -16.56 20.18
CA SER A 368 -9.22 -17.84 20.91
C SER A 368 -10.69 -18.27 21.08
N SER A 369 -11.62 -17.32 20.94
CA SER A 369 -13.07 -17.57 20.99
C SER A 369 -13.81 -16.58 20.08
N PRO A 370 -15.08 -16.85 19.70
CA PRO A 370 -15.83 -16.01 18.78
C PRO A 370 -16.00 -14.56 19.27
N ILE A 371 -15.97 -13.62 18.33
CA ILE A 371 -16.34 -12.22 18.56
C ILE A 371 -17.86 -12.10 18.48
N THR A 372 -18.47 -11.50 19.49
CA THR A 372 -19.92 -11.36 19.60
C THR A 372 -20.40 -9.91 19.70
N ASN A 373 -19.48 -8.98 19.97
CA ASN A 373 -19.75 -7.57 20.23
C ASN A 373 -19.59 -6.66 18.99
N ILE A 374 -19.24 -7.24 17.83
CA ILE A 374 -19.04 -6.51 16.57
C ILE A 374 -19.95 -7.13 15.51
N LYS A 375 -20.67 -6.26 14.77
CA LYS A 375 -21.46 -6.71 13.63
C LYS A 375 -20.53 -7.19 12.50
N LEU A 376 -20.67 -8.46 12.16
CA LEU A 376 -19.97 -9.08 11.04
C LEU A 376 -20.73 -8.89 9.72
N GLY A 377 -20.02 -8.89 8.60
CA GLY A 377 -20.65 -8.78 7.28
C GLY A 377 -19.64 -8.83 6.13
N SER A 378 -20.17 -8.75 4.91
CA SER A 378 -19.38 -8.79 3.67
C SER A 378 -19.32 -7.45 2.92
N ASP A 379 -19.92 -6.40 3.48
CA ASP A 379 -19.87 -5.08 2.89
C ASP A 379 -18.48 -4.43 3.05
N LEU A 380 -18.21 -3.42 2.25
CA LEU A 380 -16.95 -2.71 2.26
C LEU A 380 -16.58 -2.20 3.65
N GLY A 381 -15.45 -2.63 4.17
CA GLY A 381 -14.92 -2.23 5.47
C GLY A 381 -15.56 -2.90 6.68
N MET A 382 -16.46 -3.86 6.51
CA MET A 382 -16.96 -4.69 7.61
C MET A 382 -15.95 -5.77 7.99
N LEU A 383 -15.98 -6.17 9.25
CA LEU A 383 -15.25 -7.34 9.71
C LEU A 383 -16.01 -8.60 9.29
N LYS A 384 -15.33 -9.52 8.63
CA LYS A 384 -15.88 -10.79 8.15
C LYS A 384 -15.28 -11.95 8.92
N TYR A 385 -16.11 -12.89 9.32
CA TYR A 385 -15.66 -14.19 9.80
C TYR A 385 -15.15 -15.03 8.61
N GLU A 386 -13.95 -15.57 8.73
CA GLU A 386 -13.30 -16.35 7.66
C GLU A 386 -13.12 -17.82 7.98
N GLY A 387 -13.47 -18.26 9.18
CA GLY A 387 -13.45 -19.67 9.56
C GLY A 387 -12.83 -19.94 10.92
N LYS A 388 -13.00 -21.21 11.36
CA LYS A 388 -12.47 -21.79 12.59
C LYS A 388 -11.43 -22.84 12.22
N GLY A 389 -10.37 -22.99 13.02
CA GLY A 389 -9.35 -23.99 12.73
C GLY A 389 -8.38 -24.20 13.88
N ASN A 390 -7.61 -25.28 13.76
CA ASN A 390 -6.44 -25.51 14.60
C ASN A 390 -5.38 -24.46 14.25
N CYS A 391 -5.01 -23.63 15.23
CA CYS A 391 -4.08 -22.52 15.05
C CYS A 391 -2.84 -22.71 15.90
N GLU A 392 -1.66 -22.61 15.27
CA GLU A 392 -0.38 -22.52 15.96
C GLU A 392 0.36 -21.27 15.54
N ILE A 393 0.64 -20.36 16.50
CA ILE A 393 1.36 -19.11 16.24
C ILE A 393 2.83 -19.30 16.57
N ILE A 394 3.67 -19.33 15.52
CA ILE A 394 5.12 -19.54 15.61
C ILE A 394 5.81 -18.21 15.98
N ASN A 395 5.45 -17.13 15.29
CA ASN A 395 5.90 -15.77 15.54
C ASN A 395 4.93 -14.77 14.89
N ASN A 396 5.24 -13.48 14.95
CA ASN A 396 4.38 -12.41 14.42
C ASN A 396 4.00 -12.60 12.93
N ASN A 397 4.92 -13.13 12.12
CA ASN A 397 4.74 -13.28 10.66
C ASN A 397 4.29 -14.69 10.27
N ASN A 398 4.65 -15.71 11.04
CA ASN A 398 4.44 -17.12 10.70
C ASN A 398 3.46 -17.78 11.65
N PHE A 399 2.47 -18.42 11.09
CA PHE A 399 1.48 -19.23 11.80
C PHE A 399 1.01 -20.38 10.92
N ILE A 400 0.48 -21.43 11.55
CA ILE A 400 -0.20 -22.54 10.90
C ILE A 400 -1.68 -22.41 11.26
N PHE A 401 -2.55 -22.53 10.26
CA PHE A 401 -3.99 -22.55 10.46
C PHE A 401 -4.58 -23.64 9.57
N ILE A 402 -5.16 -24.65 10.21
CA ILE A 402 -5.82 -25.78 9.55
C ILE A 402 -7.30 -25.62 9.81
N GLU A 403 -8.04 -25.25 8.77
CA GLU A 403 -9.49 -25.09 8.86
C GLU A 403 -10.16 -26.39 9.33
N ILE A 404 -11.15 -26.24 10.17
CA ILE A 404 -12.03 -27.29 10.65
C ILE A 404 -13.41 -26.92 10.10
N ASP A 405 -14.07 -27.87 9.45
CA ASP A 405 -15.44 -27.65 9.01
C ASP A 405 -16.29 -27.25 10.23
N ASP A 406 -17.00 -26.14 10.09
CA ASP A 406 -18.01 -25.79 11.08
C ASP A 406 -19.11 -26.86 10.93
N ASP A 407 -19.13 -27.85 11.83
CA ASP A 407 -20.26 -28.76 11.92
C ASP A 407 -21.53 -27.92 12.11
N ILE A 408 -22.39 -27.97 11.10
CA ILE A 408 -23.68 -27.26 11.01
C ILE A 408 -24.63 -27.72 12.12
#